data_cf32f8ecc80ccf549e7372ff6186f634
#
_entry.id   cf32f8ecc80ccf549e7372ff6186f634
#
_cell.length_a   1.000
_cell.length_b   1.000
_cell.length_c   1.000
_cell.angle_alpha   90.00
_cell.angle_beta   90.00
_cell.angle_gamma   90.00
#
_symmetry.space_group_name_H-M   'P 1'
#
loop_
_entity.id
_entity.type
_entity.pdbx_description
1 polymer ?
#
loop_
_entity_poly.entity_id
_entity_poly.type
_entity_poly.pdbx_seq_one_letter_code
_entity_poly.pdbx_strand_id
1 'polypeptide(L)'
;MKRNKILSEILSDIELTDTERENASSKYEAVGNYLSEALGVKVYPQGSFATNTIIRSYSKSDKKRYDLDAMVQYPYDKKDISPKFIKQSLKIALESNGVYKEKLNQEEFDKCWTLDFAVIGKDTYFSMDLVPSILEDEITRYLDDSVYSDTLGFITSRNSWGEYSWVGNNSIGFSQWFIEQGKIVDEKMFKLNKNDISATVEPLRTRSISTTLSRTVKILKRHRDIYYNKNKIEEFKPASSIILASVGKVSELIETADDEIALLKQIVSFLQLNNPLTFKGSENFLKYKEISMIISRENNTWVLLNPADSRDNLLDSWNSENGKIISGYFFQWLSSLYEVLEELSDNMRSHTKNFILSEHFSVKIEGSEEIPEYTVGQEVVRPWLKK
;
A
#
# COMPACT_ATOMS: atom_id res chain seq x y z
N MET A 1 18.57 0.52 -13.96
CA MET A 1 17.39 0.90 -14.76
C MET A 1 17.33 2.42 -14.91
N LYS A 2 16.98 2.92 -16.08
CA LYS A 2 16.83 4.36 -16.33
C LYS A 2 15.59 4.87 -15.59
N ARG A 3 15.75 5.88 -14.73
CA ARG A 3 14.63 6.53 -14.04
C ARG A 3 13.80 7.31 -15.06
N ASN A 4 12.50 7.12 -15.02
CA ASN A 4 11.60 7.88 -15.87
C ASN A 4 11.30 9.25 -15.25
N LYS A 5 11.39 10.31 -16.07
CA LYS A 5 11.17 11.69 -15.59
C LYS A 5 9.73 11.92 -15.13
N ILE A 6 8.76 11.40 -15.87
CA ILE A 6 7.32 11.59 -15.56
C ILE A 6 6.99 10.89 -14.24
N LEU A 7 7.42 9.62 -14.05
CA LEU A 7 7.19 8.92 -12.79
C LEU A 7 7.91 9.60 -11.62
N SER A 8 9.10 10.18 -11.85
CA SER A 8 9.81 10.93 -10.81
C SER A 8 9.06 12.20 -10.40
N GLU A 9 8.38 12.87 -11.33
CA GLU A 9 7.56 14.04 -11.08
C GLU A 9 6.31 13.66 -10.24
N ILE A 10 5.63 12.57 -10.59
CA ILE A 10 4.52 12.04 -9.78
C ILE A 10 5.00 11.73 -8.36
N LEU A 11 6.11 10.99 -8.24
CA LEU A 11 6.63 10.56 -6.95
C LEU A 11 7.04 11.73 -6.06
N SER A 12 7.63 12.78 -6.63
CA SER A 12 8.00 13.97 -5.85
C SER A 12 6.80 14.68 -5.20
N ASP A 13 5.62 14.59 -5.82
CA ASP A 13 4.38 15.17 -5.25
C ASP A 13 3.72 14.26 -4.20
N ILE A 14 3.82 12.94 -4.37
CA ILE A 14 3.09 12.00 -3.50
C ILE A 14 3.92 11.45 -2.35
N GLU A 15 5.24 11.49 -2.42
CA GLU A 15 6.13 11.01 -1.35
C GLU A 15 6.18 12.00 -0.18
N LEU A 16 6.40 11.47 1.02
CA LEU A 16 6.69 12.31 2.19
C LEU A 16 8.01 13.03 1.98
N THR A 17 8.06 14.29 2.37
CA THR A 17 9.32 15.04 2.45
C THR A 17 10.26 14.40 3.50
N ASP A 18 11.56 14.70 3.41
CA ASP A 18 12.53 14.25 4.41
C ASP A 18 12.10 14.69 5.83
N THR A 19 11.64 15.93 6.00
CA THR A 19 11.14 16.45 7.28
C THR A 19 9.91 15.72 7.80
N GLU A 20 8.94 15.38 6.93
CA GLU A 20 7.76 14.60 7.32
C GLU A 20 8.18 13.19 7.75
N ARG A 21 9.11 12.58 7.04
CA ARG A 21 9.64 11.25 7.35
C ARG A 21 10.43 11.23 8.66
N GLU A 22 11.29 12.20 8.90
CA GLU A 22 12.05 12.35 10.14
C GLU A 22 11.12 12.58 11.34
N ASN A 23 10.10 13.42 11.17
CA ASN A 23 9.09 13.65 12.20
C ASN A 23 8.30 12.37 12.52
N ALA A 24 7.86 11.62 11.50
CA ALA A 24 7.18 10.34 11.69
C ALA A 24 8.07 9.33 12.43
N SER A 25 9.34 9.19 12.03
CA SER A 25 10.32 8.31 12.68
C SER A 25 10.55 8.70 14.14
N SER A 26 10.75 9.98 14.43
CA SER A 26 10.94 10.47 15.81
C SER A 26 9.72 10.19 16.70
N LYS A 27 8.51 10.35 16.17
CA LYS A 27 7.29 10.03 16.93
C LYS A 27 7.11 8.55 17.14
N TYR A 28 7.41 7.74 16.11
CA TYR A 28 7.39 6.29 16.21
C TYR A 28 8.37 5.80 17.29
N GLU A 29 9.61 6.28 17.29
CA GLU A 29 10.62 5.93 18.29
C GLU A 29 10.19 6.34 19.70
N ALA A 30 9.63 7.55 19.87
CA ALA A 30 9.18 8.02 21.17
C ALA A 30 8.02 7.17 21.73
N VAL A 31 7.03 6.82 20.90
CA VAL A 31 5.92 5.94 21.27
C VAL A 31 6.41 4.54 21.57
N GLY A 32 7.28 4.00 20.71
CA GLY A 32 7.85 2.65 20.84
C GLY A 32 8.63 2.48 22.14
N ASN A 33 9.51 3.43 22.46
CA ASN A 33 10.30 3.43 23.71
C ASN A 33 9.39 3.48 24.94
N TYR A 34 8.41 4.37 24.93
CA TYR A 34 7.44 4.45 26.03
C TYR A 34 6.68 3.14 26.25
N LEU A 35 6.15 2.54 25.16
CA LEU A 35 5.41 1.27 25.27
C LEU A 35 6.31 0.11 25.71
N SER A 36 7.55 0.08 25.24
CA SER A 36 8.53 -0.93 25.65
C SER A 36 8.84 -0.84 27.16
N GLU A 37 8.99 0.36 27.70
CA GLU A 37 9.21 0.59 29.13
C GLU A 37 7.95 0.28 29.96
N ALA A 38 6.76 0.71 29.50
CA ALA A 38 5.53 0.59 30.26
C ALA A 38 4.95 -0.83 30.25
N LEU A 39 5.13 -1.58 29.17
CA LEU A 39 4.46 -2.88 28.95
C LEU A 39 5.42 -4.05 28.73
N GLY A 40 6.74 -3.82 28.62
CA GLY A 40 7.70 -4.87 28.29
C GLY A 40 7.54 -5.45 26.88
N VAL A 41 7.00 -4.66 25.95
CA VAL A 41 6.71 -5.09 24.56
C VAL A 41 7.84 -4.72 23.62
N LYS A 42 7.87 -5.37 22.46
CA LYS A 42 8.67 -4.94 21.30
C LYS A 42 7.77 -4.20 20.32
N VAL A 43 8.26 -3.11 19.72
CA VAL A 43 7.51 -2.34 18.74
C VAL A 43 8.23 -2.39 17.40
N TYR A 44 7.51 -2.74 16.34
CA TYR A 44 8.02 -2.87 14.98
C TYR A 44 7.23 -1.99 14.02
N PRO A 45 7.90 -1.33 13.04
CA PRO A 45 7.18 -0.70 11.95
C PRO A 45 6.54 -1.77 11.07
N GLN A 46 5.34 -1.51 10.58
CA GLN A 46 4.67 -2.39 9.62
C GLN A 46 4.05 -1.60 8.46
N GLY A 47 3.39 -2.31 7.55
CA GLY A 47 2.63 -1.70 6.46
C GLY A 47 3.49 -0.84 5.52
N SER A 48 2.95 0.29 5.13
CA SER A 48 3.53 1.15 4.10
C SER A 48 4.82 1.85 4.54
N PHE A 49 5.00 2.09 5.83
CA PHE A 49 6.23 2.68 6.37
C PHE A 49 7.38 1.68 6.34
N ALA A 50 7.14 0.45 6.78
CA ALA A 50 8.14 -0.62 6.76
C ALA A 50 8.61 -0.95 5.33
N THR A 51 7.67 -1.00 4.37
CA THR A 51 7.96 -1.34 2.97
C THR A 51 8.43 -0.16 2.12
N ASN A 52 8.56 1.04 2.71
CA ASN A 52 8.85 2.30 2.01
C ASN A 52 7.88 2.57 0.84
N THR A 53 6.59 2.23 1.03
CA THR A 53 5.52 2.47 0.04
C THR A 53 4.50 3.49 0.51
N ILE A 54 4.83 4.23 1.58
CA ILE A 54 3.98 5.31 2.11
C ILE A 54 3.87 6.44 1.10
N ILE A 55 2.65 6.96 0.95
CA ILE A 55 2.32 8.13 0.14
C ILE A 55 1.41 9.06 0.93
N ARG A 56 1.39 10.33 0.57
CA ARG A 56 0.38 11.25 1.07
C ARG A 56 -0.99 10.82 0.59
N SER A 57 -1.98 10.81 1.48
CA SER A 57 -3.35 10.46 1.12
C SER A 57 -3.89 11.43 0.06
N TYR A 58 -4.69 10.90 -0.87
CA TYR A 58 -5.45 11.73 -1.78
C TYR A 58 -6.61 12.36 -1.01
N SER A 59 -6.63 13.68 -0.92
CA SER A 59 -7.71 14.44 -0.31
C SER A 59 -8.08 15.62 -1.19
N LYS A 60 -9.38 15.86 -1.40
CA LYS A 60 -9.88 17.07 -2.06
C LYS A 60 -9.72 18.32 -1.16
N SER A 61 -9.61 18.13 0.15
CA SER A 61 -9.21 19.18 1.09
C SER A 61 -7.69 19.23 1.16
N ASP A 62 -7.08 20.40 1.31
CA ASP A 62 -5.62 20.60 1.37
C ASP A 62 -4.93 19.92 2.57
N LYS A 63 -5.67 19.18 3.39
CA LYS A 63 -5.15 18.42 4.52
C LYS A 63 -4.52 17.12 4.03
N LYS A 64 -3.21 17.13 3.92
CA LYS A 64 -2.42 15.95 3.53
C LYS A 64 -2.27 15.04 4.76
N ARG A 65 -2.94 13.89 4.75
CA ARG A 65 -2.85 12.88 5.80
C ARG A 65 -2.04 11.68 5.31
N TYR A 66 -1.24 11.11 6.19
CA TYR A 66 -0.60 9.82 5.99
C TYR A 66 -0.68 8.99 7.27
N ASP A 67 -0.66 7.67 7.14
CA ASP A 67 -0.80 6.75 8.26
C ASP A 67 0.51 5.96 8.45
N LEU A 68 0.90 5.77 9.72
CA LEU A 68 2.01 4.95 10.12
C LEU A 68 1.47 3.78 10.94
N ASP A 69 1.78 2.56 10.50
CA ASP A 69 1.37 1.35 11.21
C ASP A 69 2.53 0.82 12.06
N ALA A 70 2.25 0.45 13.31
CA ALA A 70 3.20 -0.15 14.23
C ALA A 70 2.60 -1.38 14.91
N MET A 71 3.35 -2.47 14.91
CA MET A 71 3.02 -3.67 15.65
C MET A 71 3.57 -3.58 17.06
N VAL A 72 2.73 -3.82 18.04
CA VAL A 72 3.06 -3.86 19.47
C VAL A 72 3.04 -5.31 19.91
N GLN A 73 4.21 -5.95 19.96
CA GLN A 73 4.35 -7.39 20.21
C GLN A 73 4.58 -7.67 21.68
N TYR A 74 3.62 -8.36 22.29
CA TYR A 74 3.66 -8.79 23.68
C TYR A 74 4.43 -10.12 23.83
N PRO A 75 5.19 -10.30 24.92
CA PRO A 75 5.97 -11.52 25.19
C PRO A 75 5.12 -12.61 25.89
N TYR A 76 3.93 -12.91 25.36
CA TYR A 76 3.03 -13.89 25.92
C TYR A 76 2.69 -14.99 24.94
N ASP A 77 2.44 -16.19 25.46
CA ASP A 77 1.87 -17.28 24.68
C ASP A 77 0.36 -17.09 24.53
N LYS A 78 -0.17 -17.47 23.36
CA LYS A 78 -1.62 -17.38 23.04
C LYS A 78 -2.53 -18.06 24.04
N LYS A 79 -2.06 -19.19 24.63
CA LYS A 79 -2.82 -19.95 25.64
C LYS A 79 -2.95 -19.25 26.99
N ASP A 80 -2.01 -18.33 27.31
CA ASP A 80 -1.91 -17.69 28.62
C ASP A 80 -2.54 -16.30 28.65
N ILE A 81 -2.94 -15.77 27.50
CA ILE A 81 -3.43 -14.40 27.40
C ILE A 81 -4.65 -14.27 26.46
N SER A 82 -5.57 -13.38 26.77
CA SER A 82 -6.70 -13.11 25.88
C SER A 82 -6.44 -11.92 24.96
N PRO A 83 -7.02 -11.90 23.74
CA PRO A 83 -6.89 -10.78 22.82
C PRO A 83 -7.45 -9.49 23.42
N LYS A 84 -8.54 -9.58 24.18
CA LYS A 84 -9.12 -8.44 24.89
C LYS A 84 -8.14 -7.83 25.89
N PHE A 85 -7.43 -8.67 26.65
CA PHE A 85 -6.51 -8.18 27.66
C PHE A 85 -5.39 -7.34 27.04
N ILE A 86 -4.68 -7.84 26.02
CA ILE A 86 -3.57 -7.07 25.40
C ILE A 86 -4.08 -5.82 24.67
N LYS A 87 -5.28 -5.87 24.07
CA LYS A 87 -5.89 -4.70 23.44
C LYS A 87 -6.19 -3.61 24.49
N GLN A 88 -6.75 -3.98 25.63
CA GLN A 88 -7.08 -3.04 26.70
C GLN A 88 -5.84 -2.59 27.48
N SER A 89 -4.84 -3.44 27.70
CA SER A 89 -3.58 -3.04 28.37
C SER A 89 -2.83 -1.96 27.58
N LEU A 90 -2.84 -2.06 26.23
CA LEU A 90 -2.29 -1.02 25.38
C LEU A 90 -3.04 0.31 25.57
N LYS A 91 -4.38 0.28 25.58
CA LYS A 91 -5.19 1.48 25.84
C LYS A 91 -4.84 2.13 27.17
N ILE A 92 -4.83 1.33 28.25
CA ILE A 92 -4.53 1.81 29.61
C ILE A 92 -3.13 2.45 29.65
N ALA A 93 -2.14 1.84 29.02
CA ALA A 93 -0.80 2.44 28.95
C ALA A 93 -0.81 3.79 28.22
N LEU A 94 -1.50 3.91 27.09
CA LEU A 94 -1.62 5.17 26.35
C LEU A 94 -2.36 6.24 27.15
N GLU A 95 -3.43 5.88 27.85
CA GLU A 95 -4.20 6.79 28.70
C GLU A 95 -3.43 7.24 29.97
N SER A 96 -2.47 6.42 30.44
CA SER A 96 -1.63 6.73 31.59
C SER A 96 -0.57 7.78 31.27
N ASN A 97 -0.27 8.03 30.02
CA ASN A 97 0.65 9.08 29.58
C ASN A 97 -0.13 10.31 29.11
N GLY A 98 0.10 11.45 29.77
CA GLY A 98 -0.65 12.68 29.47
C GLY A 98 -0.58 13.12 28.02
N VAL A 99 0.57 12.94 27.36
CA VAL A 99 0.76 13.31 25.95
C VAL A 99 -0.01 12.37 25.02
N TYR A 100 0.04 11.06 25.25
CA TYR A 100 -0.62 10.08 24.38
C TYR A 100 -2.12 9.99 24.64
N LYS A 101 -2.57 10.23 25.87
CA LYS A 101 -3.99 10.32 26.22
C LYS A 101 -4.72 11.38 25.38
N GLU A 102 -4.10 12.55 25.19
CA GLU A 102 -4.68 13.64 24.39
C GLU A 102 -4.74 13.30 22.88
N LYS A 103 -3.87 12.41 22.41
CA LYS A 103 -3.76 12.01 21.01
C LYS A 103 -4.55 10.74 20.68
N LEU A 104 -4.93 9.98 21.72
CA LEU A 104 -5.62 8.72 21.56
C LEU A 104 -7.02 8.95 20.98
N ASN A 105 -7.27 8.37 19.81
CA ASN A 105 -8.62 8.30 19.28
C ASN A 105 -9.49 7.45 20.22
N GLN A 106 -10.61 8.00 20.65
CA GLN A 106 -11.50 7.32 21.61
C GLN A 106 -12.32 6.21 20.96
N GLU A 107 -12.39 6.16 19.63
CA GLU A 107 -12.99 5.06 18.91
C GLU A 107 -12.07 3.83 18.95
N GLU A 108 -12.64 2.70 19.37
CA GLU A 108 -11.93 1.43 19.34
C GLU A 108 -12.10 0.78 17.97
N PHE A 109 -11.06 0.88 17.15
CA PHE A 109 -11.01 0.18 15.86
C PHE A 109 -10.83 -1.33 16.03
N ASP A 110 -11.24 -2.10 15.05
CA ASP A 110 -11.16 -3.56 15.06
C ASP A 110 -9.77 -4.06 15.52
N LYS A 111 -8.70 -3.64 14.86
CA LYS A 111 -7.36 -4.23 15.06
C LYS A 111 -6.37 -3.34 15.81
N CYS A 112 -6.59 -2.04 15.92
CA CYS A 112 -5.62 -1.09 16.44
C CYS A 112 -6.20 -0.10 17.44
N TRP A 113 -5.31 0.63 18.11
CA TRP A 113 -5.54 1.94 18.71
C TRP A 113 -4.80 2.98 17.91
N THR A 114 -5.43 4.11 17.67
CA THR A 114 -4.88 5.16 16.81
C THR A 114 -4.49 6.39 17.63
N LEU A 115 -3.26 6.87 17.44
CA LEU A 115 -2.79 8.15 17.93
C LEU A 115 -2.81 9.17 16.78
N ASP A 116 -3.52 10.28 16.97
CA ASP A 116 -3.58 11.37 16.00
C ASP A 116 -2.55 12.46 16.34
N PHE A 117 -1.61 12.70 15.42
CA PHE A 117 -0.55 13.70 15.55
C PHE A 117 -0.79 14.88 14.60
N ALA A 118 -0.75 16.11 15.15
CA ALA A 118 -0.69 17.32 14.34
C ALA A 118 0.76 17.57 13.89
N VAL A 119 0.98 17.84 12.61
CA VAL A 119 2.30 18.24 12.10
C VAL A 119 2.45 19.74 12.24
N ILE A 120 3.62 20.18 12.75
CA ILE A 120 3.96 21.59 12.94
C ILE A 120 4.04 22.29 11.58
N GLY A 121 3.15 23.28 11.37
CA GLY A 121 3.23 24.22 10.25
C GLY A 121 2.50 23.80 8.98
N LYS A 122 1.19 23.96 8.96
CA LYS A 122 0.20 23.72 7.90
C LYS A 122 -0.35 22.30 7.80
N ASP A 123 -1.53 22.09 8.37
CA ASP A 123 -2.60 21.15 7.97
C ASP A 123 -2.23 19.69 7.65
N THR A 124 -1.04 19.21 7.96
CA THR A 124 -0.67 17.83 7.74
C THR A 124 -0.84 17.04 9.01
N TYR A 125 -1.92 16.27 9.09
CA TYR A 125 -2.09 15.26 10.12
C TYR A 125 -1.42 13.98 9.71
N PHE A 126 -0.74 13.30 10.64
CA PHE A 126 -0.52 11.88 10.48
C PHE A 126 -1.11 11.13 11.67
N SER A 127 -1.54 9.90 11.43
CA SER A 127 -1.98 8.98 12.46
C SER A 127 -0.99 7.84 12.62
N MET A 128 -0.95 7.28 13.83
CA MET A 128 -0.16 6.09 14.13
C MET A 128 -1.10 5.01 14.67
N ASP A 129 -1.22 3.93 13.91
CA ASP A 129 -2.02 2.78 14.27
C ASP A 129 -1.15 1.77 15.02
N LEU A 130 -1.50 1.51 16.27
CA LEU A 130 -0.82 0.60 17.17
C LEU A 130 -1.59 -0.72 17.22
N VAL A 131 -1.02 -1.77 16.64
CA VAL A 131 -1.66 -3.09 16.50
C VAL A 131 -1.10 -4.06 17.54
N PRO A 132 -1.87 -4.44 18.59
CA PRO A 132 -1.41 -5.40 19.57
C PRO A 132 -1.27 -6.80 18.97
N SER A 133 -0.15 -7.46 19.27
CA SER A 133 0.18 -8.77 18.71
C SER A 133 0.91 -9.66 19.69
N ILE A 134 0.93 -10.95 19.39
CA ILE A 134 1.79 -11.97 20.01
C ILE A 134 2.42 -12.84 18.92
N LEU A 135 3.51 -13.51 19.24
CA LEU A 135 4.06 -14.54 18.35
C LEU A 135 3.22 -15.82 18.39
N GLU A 136 3.29 -16.59 17.33
CA GLU A 136 2.89 -17.99 17.31
C GLU A 136 3.78 -18.79 18.26
N ASP A 137 3.34 -19.95 18.74
CA ASP A 137 4.17 -20.81 19.57
C ASP A 137 5.43 -21.28 18.82
N GLU A 138 6.49 -21.53 19.60
CA GLU A 138 7.81 -21.86 19.05
C GLU A 138 7.81 -23.13 18.21
N ILE A 139 7.01 -24.13 18.59
CA ILE A 139 6.92 -25.42 17.87
C ILE A 139 6.29 -25.21 16.50
N THR A 140 5.18 -24.48 16.45
CA THR A 140 4.49 -24.18 15.19
C THR A 140 5.39 -23.38 14.26
N ARG A 141 6.13 -22.38 14.77
CA ARG A 141 7.09 -21.62 13.97
C ARG A 141 8.24 -22.46 13.46
N TYR A 142 8.74 -23.38 14.29
CA TYR A 142 9.82 -24.30 13.91
C TYR A 142 9.40 -25.30 12.83
N LEU A 143 8.13 -25.73 12.83
CA LEU A 143 7.59 -26.69 11.87
C LEU A 143 7.11 -26.03 10.56
N ASP A 144 7.07 -24.72 10.51
CA ASP A 144 6.70 -23.99 9.29
C ASP A 144 7.91 -23.86 8.36
N ASP A 145 7.78 -24.27 7.11
CA ASP A 145 8.85 -24.26 6.13
C ASP A 145 9.15 -22.87 5.56
N SER A 146 8.39 -21.86 5.95
CA SER A 146 8.60 -20.48 5.49
C SER A 146 9.87 -19.88 6.08
N VAL A 147 10.66 -19.19 5.26
CA VAL A 147 11.82 -18.40 5.74
C VAL A 147 11.41 -17.23 6.66
N TYR A 148 10.11 -16.95 6.74
CA TYR A 148 9.52 -15.91 7.60
C TYR A 148 8.78 -16.49 8.81
N SER A 149 8.97 -17.76 9.13
CA SER A 149 8.29 -18.47 10.22
C SER A 149 8.54 -17.83 11.58
N ASP A 150 9.73 -17.29 11.83
CA ASP A 150 10.10 -16.63 13.09
C ASP A 150 9.24 -15.42 13.44
N THR A 151 8.56 -14.84 12.46
CA THR A 151 7.69 -13.66 12.62
C THR A 151 6.21 -13.98 12.55
N LEU A 152 5.84 -15.26 12.39
CA LEU A 152 4.45 -15.72 12.47
C LEU A 152 3.83 -15.35 13.83
N GLY A 153 2.58 -14.90 13.81
CA GLY A 153 1.92 -14.51 15.03
C GLY A 153 0.43 -14.24 14.87
N PHE A 154 -0.12 -13.56 15.84
CA PHE A 154 -1.52 -13.17 15.88
C PHE A 154 -1.65 -11.72 16.26
N ILE A 155 -2.67 -11.07 15.71
CA ILE A 155 -3.14 -9.76 16.14
C ILE A 155 -4.53 -9.89 16.77
N THR A 156 -4.90 -8.89 17.55
CA THR A 156 -6.25 -8.80 18.10
C THR A 156 -7.22 -8.31 17.03
N SER A 157 -8.43 -8.86 17.04
CA SER A 157 -9.56 -8.36 16.26
C SER A 157 -10.79 -8.25 17.16
N ARG A 158 -11.60 -7.20 16.94
CA ARG A 158 -12.86 -6.95 17.65
C ARG A 158 -13.97 -6.81 16.61
N ASN A 159 -14.93 -7.72 16.65
CA ASN A 159 -16.08 -7.65 15.74
C ASN A 159 -17.09 -6.55 16.14
N SER A 160 -18.10 -6.34 15.29
CA SER A 160 -19.17 -5.36 15.53
C SER A 160 -20.02 -5.65 16.78
N TRP A 161 -20.00 -6.88 17.30
CA TRP A 161 -20.67 -7.29 18.53
C TRP A 161 -19.83 -7.04 19.79
N GLY A 162 -18.60 -6.57 19.62
CA GLY A 162 -17.66 -6.31 20.72
C GLY A 162 -16.89 -7.53 21.22
N GLU A 163 -16.92 -8.64 20.49
CA GLU A 163 -16.19 -9.86 20.82
C GLU A 163 -14.78 -9.79 20.27
N TYR A 164 -13.82 -10.28 21.06
CA TYR A 164 -12.41 -10.27 20.70
C TYR A 164 -11.95 -11.66 20.27
N SER A 165 -11.14 -11.71 19.23
CA SER A 165 -10.54 -12.93 18.71
C SER A 165 -9.07 -12.70 18.31
N TRP A 166 -8.35 -13.81 18.14
CA TRP A 166 -7.05 -13.82 17.51
C TRP A 166 -7.19 -14.03 16.00
N VAL A 167 -6.47 -13.22 15.23
CA VAL A 167 -6.37 -13.37 13.77
C VAL A 167 -4.91 -13.60 13.43
N GLY A 168 -4.64 -14.62 12.61
CA GLY A 168 -3.29 -14.89 12.10
C GLY A 168 -2.71 -13.68 11.37
N ASN A 169 -1.43 -13.40 11.59
CA ASN A 169 -0.75 -12.27 10.97
C ASN A 169 0.75 -12.53 10.87
N ASN A 170 1.32 -12.15 9.73
CA ASN A 170 2.75 -12.07 9.53
C ASN A 170 3.15 -10.82 8.73
N SER A 171 2.73 -9.65 9.21
CA SER A 171 3.04 -8.39 8.53
C SER A 171 4.52 -8.02 8.56
N ILE A 172 5.28 -8.50 9.56
CA ILE A 172 6.74 -8.32 9.63
C ILE A 172 7.40 -9.13 8.51
N GLY A 173 7.12 -10.43 8.43
CA GLY A 173 7.66 -11.29 7.38
C GLY A 173 7.21 -10.84 5.98
N PHE A 174 5.96 -10.39 5.84
CA PHE A 174 5.46 -9.80 4.59
C PHE A 174 6.28 -8.57 4.15
N SER A 175 6.59 -7.67 5.10
CA SER A 175 7.41 -6.49 4.82
C SER A 175 8.83 -6.87 4.43
N GLN A 176 9.43 -7.86 5.12
CA GLN A 176 10.75 -8.39 4.78
C GLN A 176 10.78 -8.99 3.39
N TRP A 177 9.81 -9.84 3.06
CA TRP A 177 9.67 -10.41 1.73
C TRP A 177 9.59 -9.31 0.65
N PHE A 178 8.72 -8.31 0.83
CA PHE A 178 8.56 -7.26 -0.16
C PHE A 178 9.85 -6.43 -0.38
N ILE A 179 10.59 -6.14 0.70
CA ILE A 179 11.89 -5.45 0.62
C ILE A 179 12.90 -6.31 -0.16
N GLU A 180 12.93 -7.61 0.08
CA GLU A 180 13.81 -8.54 -0.63
C GLU A 180 13.47 -8.61 -2.13
N GLN A 181 12.17 -8.70 -2.48
CA GLN A 181 11.74 -8.62 -3.87
C GLN A 181 12.20 -7.32 -4.55
N GLY A 182 12.09 -6.20 -3.86
CA GLY A 182 12.59 -4.91 -4.36
C GLY A 182 14.10 -4.92 -4.67
N LYS A 183 14.91 -5.53 -3.80
CA LYS A 183 16.36 -5.68 -4.03
C LYS A 183 16.65 -6.59 -5.23
N ILE A 184 15.95 -7.72 -5.34
CA ILE A 184 16.09 -8.66 -6.47
C ILE A 184 15.77 -7.96 -7.80
N VAL A 185 14.69 -7.19 -7.85
CA VAL A 185 14.32 -6.40 -9.04
C VAL A 185 15.41 -5.39 -9.39
N ASP A 186 15.89 -4.63 -8.41
CA ASP A 186 16.94 -3.63 -8.65
C ASP A 186 18.24 -4.29 -9.12
N GLU A 187 18.62 -5.46 -8.60
CA GLU A 187 19.79 -6.22 -9.05
C GLU A 187 19.63 -6.76 -10.48
N LYS A 188 18.49 -7.34 -10.81
CA LYS A 188 18.18 -7.78 -12.18
C LYS A 188 18.33 -6.62 -13.17
N MET A 189 17.71 -5.48 -12.85
CA MET A 189 17.74 -4.29 -13.70
C MET A 189 19.12 -3.64 -13.79
N PHE A 190 19.92 -3.72 -12.70
CA PHE A 190 21.29 -3.21 -12.70
C PHE A 190 22.24 -4.07 -13.56
N LYS A 191 22.13 -5.39 -13.52
CA LYS A 191 22.93 -6.31 -14.34
C LYS A 191 22.76 -6.07 -15.83
N LEU A 192 21.54 -5.77 -16.26
CA LEU A 192 21.24 -5.46 -17.67
C LEU A 192 21.89 -4.18 -18.14
N ASN A 193 21.99 -3.16 -17.26
CA ASN A 193 22.63 -1.88 -17.61
C ASN A 193 24.17 -1.91 -17.53
N LYS A 194 24.76 -2.93 -16.87
CA LYS A 194 26.24 -3.04 -16.80
C LYS A 194 26.92 -3.33 -18.13
N ASN A 195 26.21 -3.81 -19.11
CA ASN A 195 26.77 -4.01 -20.46
C ASN A 195 27.06 -2.68 -21.17
N ASP A 196 26.59 -1.55 -20.63
CA ASP A 196 26.73 -0.23 -21.27
C ASP A 196 27.62 0.78 -20.53
N ILE A 197 27.96 0.62 -19.24
CA ILE A 197 28.74 1.63 -18.50
C ILE A 197 29.62 1.00 -17.40
N SER A 198 30.91 1.23 -17.46
CA SER A 198 31.85 0.98 -16.37
C SER A 198 31.74 2.02 -15.25
N ALA A 199 30.86 1.83 -14.31
CA ALA A 199 30.78 2.63 -13.10
C ALA A 199 31.45 1.91 -11.92
N THR A 200 32.57 2.49 -11.45
CA THR A 200 33.48 1.91 -10.45
C THR A 200 33.23 2.37 -9.01
N VAL A 201 32.08 2.96 -8.68
CA VAL A 201 31.81 3.47 -7.32
C VAL A 201 30.48 2.98 -6.82
N GLU A 202 30.49 2.16 -5.75
CA GLU A 202 29.32 1.73 -5.02
C GLU A 202 28.80 2.91 -4.16
N PRO A 203 27.53 3.32 -4.27
CA PRO A 203 27.03 4.44 -3.48
C PRO A 203 26.89 4.05 -1.99
N LEU A 204 27.34 4.92 -1.10
CA LEU A 204 27.20 4.80 0.35
C LEU A 204 25.71 4.75 0.75
N ARG A 205 25.33 3.70 1.50
CA ARG A 205 23.98 3.46 2.00
C ARG A 205 23.68 4.34 3.24
N THR A 206 23.29 5.58 3.05
CA THR A 206 22.93 6.49 4.15
C THR A 206 21.46 6.90 4.21
N ARG A 207 20.60 6.42 3.32
CA ARG A 207 19.13 6.60 3.36
C ARG A 207 18.44 5.31 2.93
N SER A 208 17.25 5.03 3.46
CA SER A 208 16.36 3.98 2.96
C SER A 208 16.10 4.24 1.47
N ILE A 209 16.90 3.60 0.60
CA ILE A 209 16.81 3.80 -0.85
C ILE A 209 15.48 3.21 -1.29
N SER A 210 14.63 4.04 -1.87
CA SER A 210 13.39 3.60 -2.50
C SER A 210 13.73 2.67 -3.66
N THR A 211 13.36 1.39 -3.56
CA THR A 211 13.56 0.41 -4.63
C THR A 211 12.64 0.73 -5.80
N THR A 212 12.98 0.25 -7.00
CA THR A 212 12.12 0.39 -8.18
C THR A 212 10.73 -0.18 -7.90
N LEU A 213 10.64 -1.31 -7.18
CA LEU A 213 9.38 -1.93 -6.84
C LEU A 213 8.53 -1.08 -5.88
N SER A 214 9.15 -0.47 -4.85
CA SER A 214 8.43 0.43 -3.94
C SER A 214 7.91 1.68 -4.65
N ARG A 215 8.67 2.23 -5.61
CA ARG A 215 8.24 3.35 -6.46
C ARG A 215 7.04 2.96 -7.33
N THR A 216 7.08 1.78 -7.95
CA THR A 216 5.98 1.20 -8.72
C THR A 216 4.69 1.10 -7.87
N VAL A 217 4.79 0.56 -6.65
CA VAL A 217 3.64 0.45 -5.73
C VAL A 217 3.07 1.82 -5.36
N LYS A 218 3.91 2.83 -5.13
CA LYS A 218 3.44 4.20 -4.84
C LYS A 218 2.60 4.77 -5.98
N ILE A 219 3.04 4.59 -7.23
CA ILE A 219 2.29 5.01 -8.43
C ILE A 219 0.94 4.30 -8.51
N LEU A 220 0.94 2.97 -8.34
CA LEU A 220 -0.28 2.16 -8.32
C LEU A 220 -1.24 2.63 -7.23
N LYS A 221 -0.78 2.84 -6.02
CA LYS A 221 -1.59 3.34 -4.90
C LYS A 221 -2.22 4.70 -5.20
N ARG A 222 -1.44 5.63 -5.74
CA ARG A 222 -1.95 6.97 -6.09
C ARG A 222 -3.05 6.89 -7.15
N HIS A 223 -2.81 6.18 -8.24
CA HIS A 223 -3.81 6.00 -9.29
C HIS A 223 -5.06 5.29 -8.76
N ARG A 224 -4.90 4.24 -7.93
CA ARG A 224 -6.01 3.56 -7.25
C ARG A 224 -6.87 4.55 -6.46
N ASP A 225 -6.25 5.34 -5.59
CA ASP A 225 -6.96 6.26 -4.70
C ASP A 225 -7.78 7.27 -5.48
N ILE A 226 -7.24 7.81 -6.58
CA ILE A 226 -7.94 8.73 -7.45
C ILE A 226 -9.05 8.04 -8.23
N TYR A 227 -8.78 6.87 -8.83
CA TYR A 227 -9.75 6.12 -9.59
C TYR A 227 -10.99 5.78 -8.76
N TYR A 228 -10.79 5.21 -7.58
CA TYR A 228 -11.90 4.80 -6.71
C TYR A 228 -12.68 6.01 -6.16
N ASN A 229 -12.01 7.10 -5.83
CA ASN A 229 -12.68 8.33 -5.39
C ASN A 229 -13.49 8.99 -6.52
N LYS A 230 -12.92 9.16 -7.71
CA LYS A 230 -13.63 9.75 -8.86
C LYS A 230 -14.88 8.96 -9.25
N ASN A 231 -14.82 7.66 -9.18
CA ASN A 231 -15.94 6.78 -9.50
C ASN A 231 -16.91 6.57 -8.32
N LYS A 232 -16.62 7.14 -7.12
CA LYS A 232 -17.44 7.03 -5.90
C LYS A 232 -17.65 5.58 -5.46
N ILE A 233 -16.60 4.79 -5.52
CA ILE A 233 -16.58 3.36 -5.16
C ILE A 233 -15.47 3.04 -4.15
N GLU A 234 -15.14 3.99 -3.27
CA GLU A 234 -14.05 3.84 -2.28
C GLU A 234 -14.21 2.63 -1.37
N GLU A 235 -15.44 2.22 -1.08
CA GLU A 235 -15.75 1.05 -0.27
C GLU A 235 -15.25 -0.27 -0.85
N PHE A 236 -15.06 -0.32 -2.19
CA PHE A 236 -14.55 -1.50 -2.90
C PHE A 236 -13.05 -1.40 -3.21
N LYS A 237 -12.38 -0.38 -2.71
CA LYS A 237 -10.96 -0.13 -2.96
C LYS A 237 -10.10 -1.28 -2.42
N PRO A 238 -9.20 -1.88 -3.25
CA PRO A 238 -8.34 -2.97 -2.80
C PRO A 238 -7.38 -2.50 -1.72
N ALA A 239 -7.15 -3.34 -0.71
CA ALA A 239 -6.16 -3.10 0.31
C ALA A 239 -4.75 -2.96 -0.29
N SER A 240 -3.89 -2.18 0.35
CA SER A 240 -2.50 -2.02 -0.11
C SER A 240 -1.71 -3.33 -0.09
N SER A 241 -2.00 -4.25 0.82
CA SER A 241 -1.41 -5.59 0.87
C SER A 241 -1.65 -6.39 -0.41
N ILE A 242 -2.85 -6.31 -1.00
CA ILE A 242 -3.17 -6.95 -2.29
C ILE A 242 -2.26 -6.40 -3.39
N ILE A 243 -2.06 -5.08 -3.44
CA ILE A 243 -1.18 -4.46 -4.45
C ILE A 243 0.26 -4.90 -4.23
N LEU A 244 0.77 -4.83 -3.00
CA LEU A 244 2.15 -5.21 -2.69
C LEU A 244 2.40 -6.69 -3.04
N ALA A 245 1.53 -7.60 -2.59
CA ALA A 245 1.66 -9.03 -2.88
C ALA A 245 1.60 -9.32 -4.38
N SER A 246 0.63 -8.74 -5.07
CA SER A 246 0.46 -8.92 -6.52
C SER A 246 1.68 -8.41 -7.29
N VAL A 247 2.14 -7.20 -6.99
CA VAL A 247 3.30 -6.57 -7.64
C VAL A 247 4.59 -7.35 -7.35
N GLY A 248 4.81 -7.75 -6.11
CA GLY A 248 5.98 -8.53 -5.73
C GLY A 248 6.03 -9.88 -6.44
N LYS A 249 4.93 -10.64 -6.41
CA LYS A 249 4.85 -11.94 -7.10
C LYS A 249 4.97 -11.82 -8.62
N VAL A 250 4.34 -10.83 -9.25
CA VAL A 250 4.49 -10.59 -10.69
C VAL A 250 5.93 -10.25 -11.05
N SER A 251 6.63 -9.49 -10.19
CA SER A 251 8.02 -9.10 -10.45
C SER A 251 8.99 -10.28 -10.49
N GLU A 252 8.64 -11.41 -9.89
CA GLU A 252 9.40 -12.65 -9.98
C GLU A 252 9.42 -13.21 -11.41
N LEU A 253 8.32 -13.01 -12.15
CA LEU A 253 8.13 -13.48 -13.54
C LEU A 253 8.71 -12.52 -14.59
N ILE A 254 9.08 -11.31 -14.21
CA ILE A 254 9.66 -10.31 -15.12
C ILE A 254 11.18 -10.47 -15.15
N GLU A 255 11.70 -10.80 -16.31
CA GLU A 255 13.15 -10.96 -16.51
C GLU A 255 13.81 -9.63 -16.81
N THR A 256 13.18 -8.79 -17.63
CA THR A 256 13.77 -7.54 -18.12
C THR A 256 12.72 -6.44 -18.28
N ALA A 257 13.15 -5.20 -18.06
CA ALA A 257 12.39 -4.01 -18.42
C ALA A 257 13.36 -2.87 -18.77
N ASP A 258 13.08 -2.13 -19.83
CA ASP A 258 13.96 -1.06 -20.33
C ASP A 258 14.03 0.12 -19.36
N ASP A 259 12.89 0.49 -18.78
CA ASP A 259 12.75 1.56 -17.79
C ASP A 259 11.61 1.27 -16.78
N GLU A 260 11.39 2.21 -15.86
CA GLU A 260 10.36 2.12 -14.82
C GLU A 260 8.93 2.06 -15.41
N ILE A 261 8.65 2.75 -16.52
CA ILE A 261 7.33 2.69 -17.17
C ILE A 261 7.13 1.32 -17.81
N ALA A 262 8.14 0.78 -18.49
CA ALA A 262 8.07 -0.56 -19.09
C ALA A 262 7.83 -1.63 -18.03
N LEU A 263 8.50 -1.54 -16.87
CA LEU A 263 8.26 -2.44 -15.74
C LEU A 263 6.81 -2.33 -15.24
N LEU A 264 6.33 -1.10 -15.03
CA LEU A 264 4.96 -0.86 -14.55
C LEU A 264 3.91 -1.39 -15.55
N LYS A 265 4.11 -1.16 -16.85
CA LYS A 265 3.24 -1.70 -17.91
C LYS A 265 3.20 -3.22 -17.90
N GLN A 266 4.36 -3.87 -17.79
CA GLN A 266 4.44 -5.34 -17.70
C GLN A 266 3.69 -5.85 -16.47
N ILE A 267 3.90 -5.26 -15.29
CA ILE A 267 3.19 -5.64 -14.06
C ILE A 267 1.68 -5.54 -14.25
N VAL A 268 1.18 -4.41 -14.76
CA VAL A 268 -0.26 -4.20 -14.97
C VAL A 268 -0.81 -5.18 -16.00
N SER A 269 -0.10 -5.41 -17.10
CA SER A 269 -0.49 -6.39 -18.13
C SER A 269 -0.60 -7.81 -17.56
N PHE A 270 0.37 -8.23 -16.74
CA PHE A 270 0.34 -9.54 -16.12
C PHE A 270 -0.83 -9.67 -15.12
N LEU A 271 -1.10 -8.65 -14.34
CA LEU A 271 -2.25 -8.66 -13.43
C LEU A 271 -3.58 -8.72 -14.18
N GLN A 272 -3.69 -8.06 -15.34
CA GLN A 272 -4.90 -8.12 -16.17
C GLN A 272 -5.18 -9.51 -16.74
N LEU A 273 -4.16 -10.35 -16.96
CA LEU A 273 -4.35 -11.73 -17.42
C LEU A 273 -5.13 -12.60 -16.42
N ASN A 274 -5.21 -12.19 -15.15
CA ASN A 274 -6.03 -12.86 -14.15
C ASN A 274 -7.53 -12.49 -14.23
N ASN A 275 -7.91 -11.54 -15.10
CA ASN A 275 -9.31 -11.17 -15.28
C ASN A 275 -10.06 -12.28 -16.04
N PRO A 276 -11.07 -12.92 -15.43
CA PRO A 276 -11.85 -13.98 -16.08
C PRO A 276 -12.55 -13.58 -17.38
N LEU A 277 -12.78 -12.26 -17.57
CA LEU A 277 -13.48 -11.74 -18.73
C LEU A 277 -12.56 -11.52 -19.95
N THR A 278 -11.26 -11.36 -19.72
CA THR A 278 -10.28 -11.12 -20.80
C THR A 278 -9.71 -12.42 -21.38
N PHE A 279 -9.92 -13.54 -20.71
CA PHE A 279 -9.39 -14.83 -21.15
C PHE A 279 -10.25 -15.43 -22.26
N LYS A 280 -9.95 -15.06 -23.49
CA LYS A 280 -10.47 -15.69 -24.71
C LYS A 280 -9.35 -15.86 -25.72
N GLY A 281 -8.44 -16.82 -25.53
CA GLY A 281 -7.49 -17.12 -26.59
C GLY A 281 -6.26 -17.89 -26.16
N SER A 282 -5.92 -18.86 -26.95
CA SER A 282 -4.96 -19.92 -26.71
C SER A 282 -3.48 -19.57 -26.93
N GLU A 283 -3.12 -18.36 -27.26
CA GLU A 283 -1.77 -18.06 -27.77
C GLU A 283 -0.67 -17.92 -26.69
N ASN A 284 -1.01 -17.87 -25.40
CA ASN A 284 -0.03 -17.74 -24.33
C ASN A 284 -0.32 -18.66 -23.12
N PHE A 285 -0.83 -19.85 -23.35
CA PHE A 285 -1.26 -20.77 -22.30
C PHE A 285 -0.18 -21.10 -21.25
N LEU A 286 1.10 -21.19 -21.65
CA LEU A 286 2.20 -21.48 -20.73
C LEU A 286 2.53 -20.29 -19.81
N LYS A 287 2.65 -19.09 -20.37
CA LYS A 287 2.79 -17.85 -19.56
C LYS A 287 1.57 -17.62 -18.66
N TYR A 288 0.39 -17.92 -19.18
CA TYR A 288 -0.85 -17.83 -18.44
C TYR A 288 -0.89 -18.77 -17.23
N LYS A 289 -0.35 -19.99 -17.37
CA LYS A 289 -0.31 -20.96 -16.27
C LYS A 289 0.50 -20.44 -15.07
N GLU A 290 1.65 -19.82 -15.30
CA GLU A 290 2.47 -19.24 -14.25
C GLU A 290 1.80 -18.01 -13.61
N ILE A 291 1.19 -17.16 -14.42
CA ILE A 291 0.52 -15.94 -13.98
C ILE A 291 -0.80 -16.24 -13.25
N SER A 292 -1.56 -17.23 -13.71
CA SER A 292 -2.79 -17.67 -13.03
C SER A 292 -2.55 -18.27 -11.64
N MET A 293 -1.29 -18.55 -11.29
CA MET A 293 -0.89 -18.97 -9.96
C MET A 293 -0.71 -17.81 -8.98
N ILE A 294 -0.64 -16.56 -9.46
CA ILE A 294 -0.47 -15.38 -8.58
C ILE A 294 -1.79 -15.01 -7.93
N ILE A 295 -2.82 -14.74 -8.75
CA ILE A 295 -4.20 -14.58 -8.32
C ILE A 295 -4.96 -15.76 -8.92
N SER A 296 -5.14 -16.81 -8.15
CA SER A 296 -5.80 -18.02 -8.63
C SER A 296 -7.29 -18.01 -8.29
N ARG A 297 -8.04 -18.85 -9.00
CA ARG A 297 -9.43 -19.11 -8.71
C ARG A 297 -9.66 -20.62 -8.58
N GLU A 298 -9.63 -21.09 -7.35
CA GLU A 298 -9.78 -22.49 -7.00
C GLU A 298 -11.20 -22.74 -6.46
N ASN A 299 -11.95 -23.66 -7.06
CA ASN A 299 -13.33 -24.00 -6.63
C ASN A 299 -14.23 -22.75 -6.44
N ASN A 300 -14.16 -21.78 -7.35
CA ASN A 300 -14.83 -20.48 -7.27
C ASN A 300 -14.32 -19.54 -6.17
N THR A 301 -13.27 -19.87 -5.46
CA THR A 301 -12.63 -19.04 -4.43
C THR A 301 -11.43 -18.32 -5.01
N TRP A 302 -11.37 -17.01 -4.83
CA TRP A 302 -10.20 -16.22 -5.17
C TRP A 302 -9.10 -16.40 -4.13
N VAL A 303 -7.89 -16.65 -4.59
CA VAL A 303 -6.73 -16.91 -3.75
C VAL A 303 -5.56 -16.03 -4.16
N LEU A 304 -5.03 -15.29 -3.20
CA LEU A 304 -3.73 -14.62 -3.23
C LEU A 304 -3.13 -14.76 -1.84
N LEU A 305 -2.34 -15.80 -1.64
CA LEU A 305 -1.73 -16.06 -0.33
C LEU A 305 -0.68 -15.02 0.01
N ASN A 306 -0.67 -14.62 1.27
CA ASN A 306 0.39 -13.82 1.85
C ASN A 306 1.72 -14.58 1.70
N PRO A 307 2.75 -14.00 1.06
CA PRO A 307 4.01 -14.69 0.82
C PRO A 307 4.77 -15.11 2.09
N ALA A 308 4.44 -14.49 3.22
CA ALA A 308 5.05 -14.79 4.52
C ALA A 308 4.17 -15.62 5.46
N ASP A 309 2.92 -15.90 5.07
CA ASP A 309 1.98 -16.75 5.83
C ASP A 309 0.95 -17.36 4.88
N SER A 310 1.15 -18.60 4.51
CA SER A 310 0.27 -19.32 3.57
C SER A 310 -1.15 -19.57 4.10
N ARG A 311 -1.41 -19.31 5.39
CA ARG A 311 -2.74 -19.40 6.01
C ARG A 311 -3.58 -18.13 5.77
N ASP A 312 -2.95 -17.03 5.36
CA ASP A 312 -3.58 -15.73 5.13
C ASP A 312 -3.88 -15.53 3.65
N ASN A 313 -5.15 -15.55 3.28
CA ASN A 313 -5.59 -15.22 1.93
C ASN A 313 -5.98 -13.74 1.85
N LEU A 314 -5.15 -12.95 1.22
CA LEU A 314 -5.35 -11.51 1.07
C LEU A 314 -6.62 -11.13 0.29
N LEU A 315 -7.24 -12.10 -0.40
CA LEU A 315 -8.47 -11.90 -1.19
C LEU A 315 -9.74 -12.40 -0.50
N ASP A 316 -9.75 -12.59 0.81
CA ASP A 316 -10.95 -13.06 1.52
C ASP A 316 -12.19 -12.20 1.27
N SER A 317 -12.03 -10.88 1.15
CA SER A 317 -13.13 -9.98 0.79
C SER A 317 -13.71 -10.24 -0.61
N TRP A 318 -12.91 -10.79 -1.55
CA TRP A 318 -13.37 -11.13 -2.88
C TRP A 318 -14.24 -12.42 -2.90
N ASN A 319 -14.24 -13.15 -1.80
CA ASN A 319 -15.02 -14.37 -1.59
C ASN A 319 -16.33 -14.10 -0.83
N SER A 320 -16.61 -12.84 -0.49
CA SER A 320 -17.87 -12.40 0.11
C SER A 320 -19.01 -12.28 -0.91
N GLU A 321 -20.19 -11.94 -0.45
CA GLU A 321 -21.35 -11.66 -1.30
C GLU A 321 -21.07 -10.58 -2.37
N ASN A 322 -20.27 -9.58 -2.01
CA ASN A 322 -19.85 -8.49 -2.90
C ASN A 322 -18.60 -8.82 -3.73
N GLY A 323 -18.07 -10.04 -3.62
CA GLY A 323 -16.79 -10.42 -4.20
C GLY A 323 -16.69 -10.22 -5.72
N LYS A 324 -17.80 -10.44 -6.45
CA LYS A 324 -17.86 -10.19 -7.91
C LYS A 324 -17.72 -8.70 -8.24
N ILE A 325 -18.28 -7.84 -7.41
CA ILE A 325 -18.23 -6.38 -7.57
C ILE A 325 -16.81 -5.92 -7.26
N ILE A 326 -16.24 -6.34 -6.14
CA ILE A 326 -14.89 -5.98 -5.69
C ILE A 326 -13.85 -6.39 -6.73
N SER A 327 -13.86 -7.66 -7.16
CA SER A 327 -12.94 -8.16 -8.18
C SER A 327 -13.14 -7.48 -9.54
N GLY A 328 -14.39 -7.20 -9.92
CA GLY A 328 -14.73 -6.48 -11.16
C GLY A 328 -14.12 -5.08 -11.17
N TYR A 329 -14.27 -4.30 -10.11
CA TYR A 329 -13.68 -2.96 -10.00
C TYR A 329 -12.15 -2.99 -9.96
N PHE A 330 -11.55 -4.01 -9.35
CA PHE A 330 -10.10 -4.17 -9.38
C PHE A 330 -9.57 -4.30 -10.82
N PHE A 331 -10.17 -5.15 -11.65
CA PHE A 331 -9.73 -5.32 -13.03
C PHE A 331 -10.06 -4.11 -13.92
N GLN A 332 -11.18 -3.43 -13.67
CA GLN A 332 -11.51 -2.17 -14.34
C GLN A 332 -10.49 -1.06 -14.01
N TRP A 333 -10.10 -0.97 -12.74
CA TRP A 333 -9.04 -0.05 -12.32
C TRP A 333 -7.70 -0.35 -13.03
N LEU A 334 -7.29 -1.62 -13.12
CA LEU A 334 -6.09 -2.01 -13.84
C LEU A 334 -6.17 -1.66 -15.33
N SER A 335 -7.34 -1.82 -15.96
CA SER A 335 -7.54 -1.43 -17.36
C SER A 335 -7.39 0.08 -17.55
N SER A 336 -8.01 0.88 -16.67
CA SER A 336 -7.87 2.33 -16.71
C SER A 336 -6.40 2.77 -16.51
N LEU A 337 -5.67 2.14 -15.58
CA LEU A 337 -4.25 2.43 -15.40
C LEU A 337 -3.43 2.05 -16.63
N TYR A 338 -3.72 0.90 -17.25
CA TYR A 338 -3.00 0.47 -18.45
C TYR A 338 -3.15 1.48 -19.58
N GLU A 339 -4.37 1.97 -19.84
CA GLU A 339 -4.65 3.00 -20.83
C GLU A 339 -3.84 4.28 -20.56
N VAL A 340 -3.81 4.74 -19.32
CA VAL A 340 -3.01 5.90 -18.91
C VAL A 340 -1.52 5.67 -19.16
N LEU A 341 -1.01 4.48 -18.84
CA LEU A 341 0.41 4.15 -19.06
C LEU A 341 0.77 4.05 -20.54
N GLU A 342 -0.14 3.60 -21.41
CA GLU A 342 0.07 3.58 -22.87
C GLU A 342 0.23 4.99 -23.44
N GLU A 343 -0.49 5.96 -22.90
CA GLU A 343 -0.39 7.36 -23.30
C GLU A 343 0.90 8.03 -22.80
N LEU A 344 1.47 7.54 -21.65
CA LEU A 344 2.68 8.15 -21.09
C LEU A 344 3.92 7.85 -21.96
N SER A 345 4.50 8.91 -22.50
CA SER A 345 5.78 8.85 -23.22
C SER A 345 6.62 10.10 -22.94
N ASP A 346 7.95 9.97 -22.99
CA ASP A 346 8.88 11.10 -22.75
C ASP A 346 8.73 12.23 -23.78
N ASN A 347 8.15 11.95 -24.96
CA ASN A 347 8.02 12.88 -26.08
C ASN A 347 6.61 13.50 -26.20
N MET A 348 5.74 13.27 -25.21
CA MET A 348 4.37 13.81 -25.26
C MET A 348 4.35 15.34 -25.12
N ARG A 349 3.30 15.96 -25.66
CA ARG A 349 3.09 17.41 -25.54
C ARG A 349 2.85 17.79 -24.07
N SER A 350 3.42 18.93 -23.65
CA SER A 350 3.31 19.40 -22.27
C SER A 350 1.86 19.49 -21.76
N HIS A 351 0.94 19.95 -22.59
CA HIS A 351 -0.49 20.02 -22.21
C HIS A 351 -1.08 18.64 -21.92
N THR A 352 -0.83 17.65 -22.79
CA THR A 352 -1.31 16.27 -22.59
C THR A 352 -0.69 15.65 -21.35
N LYS A 353 0.61 15.87 -21.15
CA LYS A 353 1.31 15.43 -19.93
C LYS A 353 0.65 16.02 -18.69
N ASN A 354 0.47 17.32 -18.66
CA ASN A 354 -0.11 18.03 -17.52
C ASN A 354 -1.53 17.55 -17.22
N PHE A 355 -2.34 17.32 -18.26
CA PHE A 355 -3.67 16.76 -18.13
C PHE A 355 -3.63 15.38 -17.45
N ILE A 356 -2.78 14.44 -17.92
CA ILE A 356 -2.66 13.11 -17.34
C ILE A 356 -2.18 13.18 -15.90
N LEU A 357 -1.17 14.00 -15.60
CA LEU A 357 -0.62 14.15 -14.27
C LEU A 357 -1.65 14.69 -13.28
N SER A 358 -2.41 15.70 -13.68
CA SER A 358 -3.49 16.27 -12.85
C SER A 358 -4.65 15.29 -12.67
N GLU A 359 -5.16 14.72 -13.77
CA GLU A 359 -6.36 13.89 -13.75
C GLU A 359 -6.18 12.53 -13.10
N HIS A 360 -5.05 11.86 -13.36
CA HIS A 360 -4.86 10.48 -12.94
C HIS A 360 -3.93 10.33 -11.73
N PHE A 361 -3.14 11.37 -11.40
CA PHE A 361 -2.21 11.32 -10.27
C PHE A 361 -2.37 12.50 -9.31
N SER A 362 -3.23 13.47 -9.63
CA SER A 362 -3.48 14.68 -8.83
C SER A 362 -2.20 15.47 -8.52
N VAL A 363 -1.27 15.50 -9.48
CA VAL A 363 -0.03 16.27 -9.38
C VAL A 363 -0.35 17.75 -9.57
N LYS A 364 0.11 18.60 -8.66
CA LYS A 364 -0.02 20.06 -8.80
C LYS A 364 0.98 20.57 -9.85
N ILE A 365 0.45 21.25 -10.86
CA ILE A 365 1.27 21.84 -11.93
C ILE A 365 1.44 23.32 -11.63
N GLU A 366 2.69 23.73 -11.37
CA GLU A 366 3.01 25.15 -11.18
C GLU A 366 2.65 25.95 -12.44
N GLY A 367 1.82 26.98 -12.29
CA GLY A 367 1.42 27.89 -13.38
C GLY A 367 0.16 27.49 -14.15
N SER A 368 -0.55 26.45 -13.79
CA SER A 368 -1.92 26.27 -14.23
C SER A 368 -2.82 27.17 -13.37
N GLU A 369 -3.34 28.26 -13.94
CA GLU A 369 -4.52 28.92 -13.39
C GLU A 369 -5.59 27.85 -13.20
N GLU A 370 -6.23 27.84 -12.01
CA GLU A 370 -7.39 26.98 -11.77
C GLU A 370 -8.37 27.24 -12.92
N ILE A 371 -8.61 26.23 -13.75
CA ILE A 371 -9.69 26.30 -14.74
C ILE A 371 -10.93 26.38 -13.87
N PRO A 372 -11.69 27.50 -13.90
CA PRO A 372 -12.88 27.64 -13.09
C PRO A 372 -13.80 26.46 -13.40
N GLU A 373 -14.25 25.74 -12.38
CA GLU A 373 -15.29 24.72 -12.52
C GLU A 373 -16.46 25.39 -13.26
N TYR A 374 -16.65 25.04 -14.51
CA TYR A 374 -17.87 25.38 -15.22
C TYR A 374 -18.98 24.59 -14.54
N THR A 375 -19.67 25.23 -13.61
CA THR A 375 -20.96 24.77 -13.12
C THR A 375 -21.90 24.76 -14.34
N VAL A 376 -22.11 23.58 -14.90
CA VAL A 376 -23.20 23.30 -15.83
C VAL A 376 -24.49 23.43 -15.02
N GLY A 377 -25.08 24.64 -15.04
CA GLY A 377 -26.27 24.90 -14.22
C GLY A 377 -26.73 26.35 -14.24
N GLN A 378 -26.61 27.05 -15.34
CA GLN A 378 -27.51 28.18 -15.62
C GLN A 378 -28.30 27.88 -16.89
N GLU A 379 -29.61 27.64 -16.71
CA GLU A 379 -30.56 27.67 -17.80
C GLU A 379 -30.34 28.95 -18.59
N VAL A 380 -29.95 28.80 -19.85
CA VAL A 380 -29.92 29.90 -20.79
C VAL A 380 -31.40 30.31 -21.01
N VAL A 381 -31.85 31.31 -20.27
CA VAL A 381 -33.12 31.99 -20.55
C VAL A 381 -32.99 32.58 -21.94
N ARG A 382 -33.65 31.96 -22.93
CA ARG A 382 -33.74 32.48 -24.28
C ARG A 382 -34.80 33.59 -24.31
N PRO A 383 -34.42 34.89 -24.46
CA PRO A 383 -35.36 36.03 -24.32
C PRO A 383 -36.43 36.10 -25.41
N TRP A 384 -36.35 35.28 -26.47
CA TRP A 384 -37.23 35.31 -27.63
C TRP A 384 -38.34 34.23 -27.67
N LEU A 385 -38.49 33.48 -26.58
CA LEU A 385 -39.59 32.53 -26.40
C LEU A 385 -40.59 33.06 -25.34
N LYS A 386 -41.12 34.25 -25.54
CA LYS A 386 -42.36 34.65 -24.92
C LYS A 386 -43.43 34.65 -26.02
N LYS A 387 -44.35 33.72 -25.93
CA LYS A 387 -45.73 33.86 -26.37
C LYS A 387 -46.63 33.71 -25.16
#